data_6bb5483ec97599e03bcb2c80caa9b082
#
_entry.id   6bb5483ec97599e03bcb2c80caa9b082
#
_cell.length_a   1.000
_cell.length_b   1.000
_cell.length_c   1.000
_cell.angle_alpha   90.00
_cell.angle_beta   90.00
_cell.angle_gamma   90.00
#
_symmetry.space_group_name_H-M   'P 1'
#
loop_
_entity.id
_entity.type
_entity.pdbx_description
1 polymer ?
#
loop_
_entity_poly.entity_id
_entity_poly.type
_entity_poly.pdbx_seq_one_letter_code
_entity_poly.pdbx_strand_id
1 'polypeptide(L)'
;TSPDGYIANGAAVRDMDQRGDLTRITVPTLVIGGTHDGSTPPELGRAVAQAIDGARYVELDAAHFSNWEQAGVFTTTVLRFMLDGGLNETARFEAGLSVRRPVLGADYVDRVLANRTPVNAEFQDLITRYCWGEVWTRPGLSRHTRSLLTIAMTLALNRSDELRLHIRAARNNGVSRDEIKETLMHAAIYCGV
;
A
#
# COMPACT_ATOMS: atom_id res chain seq x y z
N THR A 1 -39.22 20.98 -9.10
CA THR A 1 -38.61 21.80 -8.04
C THR A 1 -39.14 23.22 -8.17
N SER A 2 -39.64 23.83 -7.10
CA SER A 2 -40.10 25.23 -7.14
C SER A 2 -38.93 26.18 -7.36
N PRO A 3 -39.16 27.37 -7.96
CA PRO A 3 -38.08 28.39 -8.11
C PRO A 3 -37.42 28.73 -6.78
N ASP A 4 -38.19 28.85 -5.71
CA ASP A 4 -37.68 29.13 -4.36
C ASP A 4 -36.81 28.03 -3.82
N GLY A 5 -37.18 26.76 -4.05
CA GLY A 5 -36.34 25.60 -3.67
C GLY A 5 -35.02 25.54 -4.45
N TYR A 6 -35.03 25.95 -5.71
CA TYR A 6 -33.80 26.05 -6.51
C TYR A 6 -32.86 27.14 -5.99
N ILE A 7 -33.42 28.31 -5.69
CA ILE A 7 -32.67 29.47 -5.15
C ILE A 7 -32.08 29.09 -3.76
N ALA A 8 -32.89 28.46 -2.89
CA ALA A 8 -32.44 28.08 -1.55
C ALA A 8 -31.31 27.04 -1.61
N ASN A 9 -31.41 26.04 -2.51
CA ASN A 9 -30.34 25.07 -2.71
C ASN A 9 -29.05 25.72 -3.25
N GLY A 10 -29.20 26.65 -4.21
CA GLY A 10 -28.07 27.40 -4.75
C GLY A 10 -27.36 28.24 -3.70
N ALA A 11 -28.11 28.87 -2.82
CA ALA A 11 -27.56 29.65 -1.69
C ALA A 11 -26.82 28.72 -0.70
N ALA A 12 -27.42 27.58 -0.34
CA ALA A 12 -26.82 26.62 0.57
C ALA A 12 -25.47 26.08 0.03
N VAL A 13 -25.42 25.74 -1.27
CA VAL A 13 -24.16 25.29 -1.90
C VAL A 13 -23.12 26.40 -1.95
N ARG A 14 -23.51 27.63 -2.28
CA ARG A 14 -22.60 28.77 -2.34
C ARG A 14 -21.98 29.10 -0.98
N ASP A 15 -22.78 29.03 0.07
CA ASP A 15 -22.39 29.48 1.42
C ASP A 15 -21.81 28.36 2.28
N MET A 16 -21.84 27.10 1.79
CA MET A 16 -21.29 25.93 2.46
C MET A 16 -19.76 26.00 2.50
N ASP A 17 -19.18 25.96 3.69
CA ASP A 17 -17.75 25.81 3.91
C ASP A 17 -17.48 24.65 4.88
N GLN A 18 -17.00 23.53 4.37
CA GLN A 18 -16.66 22.33 5.15
C GLN A 18 -15.16 22.10 5.27
N ARG A 19 -14.32 23.06 4.89
CA ARG A 19 -12.85 22.90 4.93
C ARG A 19 -12.34 22.58 6.33
N GLY A 20 -12.97 23.13 7.36
CA GLY A 20 -12.63 22.88 8.76
C GLY A 20 -12.89 21.42 9.21
N ASP A 21 -13.78 20.68 8.53
CA ASP A 21 -14.10 19.32 8.87
C ASP A 21 -13.21 18.28 8.18
N LEU A 22 -12.43 18.67 7.16
CA LEU A 22 -11.57 17.76 6.40
C LEU A 22 -10.53 17.07 7.27
N THR A 23 -9.99 17.75 8.27
CA THR A 23 -9.01 17.21 9.23
C THR A 23 -9.58 16.12 10.15
N ARG A 24 -10.92 15.96 10.21
CA ARG A 24 -11.60 14.93 10.98
C ARG A 24 -11.75 13.62 10.20
N ILE A 25 -11.44 13.62 8.91
CA ILE A 25 -11.48 12.43 8.08
C ILE A 25 -10.23 11.59 8.37
N THR A 26 -10.44 10.41 8.97
CA THR A 26 -9.36 9.49 9.38
C THR A 26 -9.33 8.19 8.58
N VAL A 27 -10.29 8.03 7.66
CA VAL A 27 -10.34 6.86 6.78
C VAL A 27 -9.51 7.08 5.52
N PRO A 28 -8.99 6.01 4.89
CA PRO A 28 -8.30 6.12 3.62
C PRO A 28 -9.14 6.87 2.60
N THR A 29 -8.60 7.93 2.02
CA THR A 29 -9.32 8.83 1.12
C THR A 29 -8.61 8.96 -0.22
N LEU A 30 -9.37 8.85 -1.31
CA LEU A 30 -8.92 9.14 -2.66
C LEU A 30 -9.68 10.34 -3.21
N VAL A 31 -8.94 11.37 -3.61
CA VAL A 31 -9.47 12.52 -4.33
C VAL A 31 -9.07 12.42 -5.79
N ILE A 32 -10.03 12.50 -6.70
CA ILE A 32 -9.79 12.46 -8.14
C ILE A 32 -10.24 13.79 -8.73
N GLY A 33 -9.35 14.47 -9.45
CA GLY A 33 -9.64 15.70 -10.18
C GLY A 33 -9.43 15.55 -11.69
N GLY A 34 -10.07 16.40 -12.47
CA GLY A 34 -9.85 16.53 -13.91
C GLY A 34 -8.92 17.68 -14.22
N THR A 35 -7.92 17.48 -15.08
CA THR A 35 -6.95 18.51 -15.51
C THR A 35 -7.64 19.73 -16.14
N HIS A 36 -8.77 19.49 -16.84
CA HIS A 36 -9.51 20.50 -17.59
C HIS A 36 -10.83 20.90 -16.92
N ASP A 37 -10.98 20.59 -15.61
CA ASP A 37 -12.21 20.93 -14.88
C ASP A 37 -12.26 22.43 -14.56
N GLY A 38 -13.11 23.14 -15.30
CA GLY A 38 -13.32 24.56 -15.06
C GLY A 38 -14.29 24.89 -13.91
N SER A 39 -15.03 23.89 -13.40
CA SER A 39 -15.99 24.07 -12.29
C SER A 39 -15.32 23.86 -10.93
N THR A 40 -14.51 22.79 -10.84
CA THR A 40 -13.68 22.47 -9.66
C THR A 40 -12.23 22.24 -10.13
N PRO A 41 -11.48 23.32 -10.33
CA PRO A 41 -10.12 23.24 -10.85
C PRO A 41 -9.22 22.32 -10.01
N PRO A 42 -8.17 21.71 -10.61
CA PRO A 42 -7.27 20.76 -9.94
C PRO A 42 -6.72 21.24 -8.60
N GLU A 43 -6.51 22.55 -8.45
CA GLU A 43 -5.99 23.16 -7.21
C GLU A 43 -6.94 22.92 -6.02
N LEU A 44 -8.26 22.94 -6.25
CA LEU A 44 -9.24 22.67 -5.19
C LEU A 44 -9.17 21.20 -4.75
N GLY A 45 -9.08 20.27 -5.69
CA GLY A 45 -8.90 18.85 -5.39
C GLY A 45 -7.61 18.57 -4.61
N ARG A 46 -6.52 19.22 -5.01
CA ARG A 46 -5.23 19.12 -4.28
C ARG A 46 -5.34 19.70 -2.87
N ALA A 47 -6.03 20.84 -2.70
CA ALA A 47 -6.24 21.44 -1.39
C ALA A 47 -7.07 20.53 -0.47
N VAL A 48 -8.10 19.87 -0.98
CA VAL A 48 -8.89 18.89 -0.24
C VAL A 48 -7.99 17.71 0.20
N ALA A 49 -7.22 17.14 -0.72
CA ALA A 49 -6.34 16.03 -0.40
C ALA A 49 -5.24 16.40 0.61
N GLN A 50 -4.70 17.62 0.55
CA GLN A 50 -3.71 18.12 1.50
C GLN A 50 -4.28 18.34 2.90
N ALA A 51 -5.58 18.66 3.00
CA ALA A 51 -6.24 18.89 4.29
C ALA A 51 -6.63 17.57 5.01
N ILE A 52 -6.66 16.44 4.30
CA ILE A 52 -6.99 15.11 4.85
C ILE A 52 -5.71 14.32 5.03
N ASP A 53 -5.43 13.91 6.27
CA ASP A 53 -4.21 13.13 6.55
C ASP A 53 -4.20 11.79 5.79
N GLY A 54 -3.11 11.54 5.09
CA GLY A 54 -2.94 10.32 4.31
C GLY A 54 -3.78 10.21 3.03
N ALA A 55 -4.53 11.25 2.62
CA ALA A 55 -5.29 11.20 1.37
C ALA A 55 -4.39 11.13 0.14
N ARG A 56 -4.85 10.40 -0.87
CA ARG A 56 -4.22 10.32 -2.19
C ARG A 56 -4.93 11.26 -3.15
N TYR A 57 -4.15 11.98 -3.97
CA TYR A 57 -4.67 12.78 -5.08
C TYR A 57 -4.26 12.17 -6.41
N VAL A 58 -5.21 12.04 -7.32
CA VAL A 58 -4.97 11.61 -8.70
C VAL A 58 -5.64 12.60 -9.65
N GLU A 59 -4.90 13.05 -10.65
CA GLU A 59 -5.39 13.92 -11.70
C GLU A 59 -5.54 13.13 -12.99
N LEU A 60 -6.70 13.22 -13.62
CA LEU A 60 -7.00 12.57 -14.89
C LEU A 60 -7.09 13.61 -16.01
N ASP A 61 -6.70 13.23 -17.20
CA ASP A 61 -6.84 14.04 -18.42
C ASP A 61 -8.32 14.11 -18.85
N ALA A 62 -9.12 14.86 -18.08
CA ALA A 62 -10.56 14.97 -18.18
C ALA A 62 -11.05 16.33 -17.68
N ALA A 63 -12.29 16.68 -18.00
CA ALA A 63 -13.01 17.80 -17.38
C ALA A 63 -13.78 17.32 -16.11
N HIS A 64 -14.97 17.87 -15.88
CA HIS A 64 -15.74 17.63 -14.64
C HIS A 64 -16.26 16.21 -14.48
N PHE A 65 -16.54 15.51 -15.56
CA PHE A 65 -17.08 14.14 -15.56
C PHE A 65 -15.98 13.11 -15.84
N SER A 66 -14.92 13.15 -15.06
CA SER A 66 -13.74 12.28 -15.23
C SER A 66 -14.07 10.79 -15.22
N ASN A 67 -15.09 10.36 -14.48
CA ASN A 67 -15.61 8.99 -14.46
C ASN A 67 -16.26 8.56 -15.77
N TRP A 68 -16.71 9.48 -16.59
CA TRP A 68 -17.27 9.24 -17.91
C TRP A 68 -16.21 9.41 -19.00
N GLU A 69 -15.49 10.54 -18.98
CA GLU A 69 -14.53 10.93 -20.01
C GLU A 69 -13.31 9.99 -20.02
N GLN A 70 -12.90 9.51 -18.85
CA GLN A 70 -11.77 8.60 -18.65
C GLN A 70 -12.19 7.34 -17.89
N ALA A 71 -13.32 6.72 -18.26
CA ALA A 71 -13.96 5.64 -17.50
C ALA A 71 -13.01 4.48 -17.17
N GLY A 72 -12.15 4.08 -18.10
CA GLY A 72 -11.18 2.99 -17.89
C GLY A 72 -10.11 3.35 -16.85
N VAL A 73 -9.53 4.54 -16.97
CA VAL A 73 -8.49 5.02 -16.05
C VAL A 73 -9.08 5.31 -14.68
N PHE A 74 -10.26 5.94 -14.64
CA PHE A 74 -11.00 6.21 -13.40
C PHE A 74 -11.30 4.90 -12.65
N THR A 75 -11.91 3.92 -13.31
CA THR A 75 -12.24 2.62 -12.73
C THR A 75 -11.00 1.90 -12.20
N THR A 76 -9.93 1.87 -13.00
CA THR A 76 -8.66 1.25 -12.59
C THR A 76 -8.07 1.93 -11.38
N THR A 77 -8.11 3.27 -11.32
CA THR A 77 -7.62 4.07 -10.18
C THR A 77 -8.40 3.76 -8.91
N VAL A 78 -9.74 3.74 -9.00
CA VAL A 78 -10.60 3.41 -7.85
C VAL A 78 -10.40 1.97 -7.39
N LEU A 79 -10.40 1.00 -8.30
CA LEU A 79 -10.17 -0.41 -7.97
C LEU A 79 -8.80 -0.63 -7.32
N ARG A 80 -7.75 -0.01 -7.85
CA ARG A 80 -6.41 -0.07 -7.26
C ARG A 80 -6.41 0.52 -5.84
N PHE A 81 -7.04 1.68 -5.64
CA PHE A 81 -7.17 2.28 -4.31
C PHE A 81 -7.90 1.35 -3.33
N MET A 82 -9.01 0.75 -3.74
CA MET A 82 -9.78 -0.18 -2.90
C MET A 82 -9.01 -1.48 -2.59
N LEU A 83 -8.34 -2.05 -3.60
CA LEU A 83 -7.56 -3.28 -3.43
C LEU A 83 -6.31 -3.08 -2.57
N ASP A 84 -5.71 -1.90 -2.66
CA ASP A 84 -4.53 -1.50 -1.87
C ASP A 84 -4.90 -1.10 -0.42
N GLY A 85 -6.16 -1.20 -0.02
CA GLY A 85 -6.65 -0.73 1.27
C GLY A 85 -6.61 0.79 1.45
N GLY A 86 -6.50 1.53 0.34
CA GLY A 86 -6.49 3.00 0.34
C GLY A 86 -5.24 3.67 0.89
N LEU A 87 -4.21 2.93 1.27
CA LEU A 87 -2.99 3.47 1.84
C LEU A 87 -2.18 4.26 0.79
N ASN A 88 -1.64 5.42 1.16
CA ASN A 88 -0.64 6.12 0.37
C ASN A 88 0.74 5.43 0.47
N GLU A 89 1.72 5.88 -0.33
CA GLU A 89 3.06 5.29 -0.37
C GLU A 89 3.76 5.30 1.00
N THR A 90 3.59 6.37 1.78
CA THR A 90 4.16 6.50 3.13
C THR A 90 3.50 5.51 4.09
N ALA A 91 2.18 5.46 4.11
CA ALA A 91 1.44 4.54 4.97
C ALA A 91 1.71 3.07 4.61
N ARG A 92 1.91 2.74 3.33
CA ARG A 92 2.37 1.40 2.90
C ARG A 92 3.76 1.08 3.40
N PHE A 93 4.66 2.04 3.33
CA PHE A 93 6.02 1.87 3.82
C PHE A 93 6.03 1.60 5.33
N GLU A 94 5.28 2.39 6.11
CA GLU A 94 5.15 2.19 7.55
C GLU A 94 4.47 0.87 7.90
N ALA A 95 3.39 0.50 7.21
CA ALA A 95 2.77 -0.82 7.33
C ALA A 95 3.77 -1.94 7.01
N GLY A 96 4.59 -1.75 5.98
CA GLY A 96 5.65 -2.67 5.62
C GLY A 96 6.71 -2.80 6.71
N LEU A 97 7.16 -1.72 7.31
CA LEU A 97 8.12 -1.73 8.42
C LEU A 97 7.54 -2.41 9.66
N SER A 98 6.26 -2.19 9.97
CA SER A 98 5.58 -2.82 11.11
C SER A 98 5.52 -4.34 11.03
N VAL A 99 5.62 -4.90 9.82
CA VAL A 99 5.68 -6.34 9.57
C VAL A 99 7.12 -6.82 9.36
N ARG A 100 7.94 -6.08 8.61
CA ARG A 100 9.31 -6.45 8.28
C ARG A 100 10.20 -6.61 9.51
N ARG A 101 10.09 -5.66 10.46
CA ARG A 101 10.87 -5.69 11.71
C ARG A 101 10.60 -6.91 12.59
N PRO A 102 9.35 -7.25 12.95
CA PRO A 102 9.08 -8.46 13.72
C PRO A 102 9.47 -9.75 12.99
N VAL A 103 9.33 -9.79 11.67
CA VAL A 103 9.62 -11.00 10.88
C VAL A 103 11.12 -11.23 10.74
N LEU A 104 11.89 -10.23 10.34
CA LEU A 104 13.33 -10.38 10.07
C LEU A 104 14.22 -10.07 11.28
N GLY A 105 13.68 -9.41 12.31
CA GLY A 105 14.40 -8.83 13.44
C GLY A 105 14.66 -7.34 13.23
N ALA A 106 14.32 -6.52 14.24
CA ALA A 106 14.43 -5.06 14.17
C ALA A 106 15.85 -4.59 13.88
N ASP A 107 16.84 -5.12 14.60
CA ASP A 107 18.26 -4.76 14.43
C ASP A 107 18.76 -5.00 13.01
N TYR A 108 18.32 -6.09 12.38
CA TYR A 108 18.67 -6.38 10.98
C TYR A 108 18.07 -5.35 10.05
N VAL A 109 16.77 -5.08 10.19
CA VAL A 109 16.03 -4.15 9.31
C VAL A 109 16.57 -2.73 9.46
N ASP A 110 16.78 -2.27 10.68
CA ASP A 110 17.27 -0.91 10.95
C ASP A 110 18.70 -0.71 10.42
N ARG A 111 19.55 -1.73 10.54
CA ARG A 111 20.89 -1.71 9.92
C ARG A 111 20.82 -1.65 8.39
N VAL A 112 19.92 -2.40 7.75
CA VAL A 112 19.71 -2.35 6.30
C VAL A 112 19.26 -0.96 5.87
N LEU A 113 18.34 -0.35 6.61
CA LEU A 113 17.85 0.99 6.33
C LEU A 113 18.90 2.08 6.55
N ALA A 114 19.73 1.95 7.59
CA ALA A 114 20.84 2.89 7.85
C ALA A 114 21.95 2.81 6.81
N ASN A 115 22.15 1.64 6.19
CA ASN A 115 23.18 1.41 5.15
C ASN A 115 22.63 1.60 3.73
N ARG A 116 21.56 2.36 3.55
CA ARG A 116 21.06 2.69 2.22
C ARG A 116 22.05 3.54 1.44
N THR A 117 22.17 3.24 0.17
CA THR A 117 22.93 4.00 -0.82
C THR A 117 21.99 4.53 -1.90
N PRO A 118 22.37 5.55 -2.68
CA PRO A 118 21.55 6.00 -3.81
C PRO A 118 21.16 4.87 -4.79
N VAL A 119 22.00 3.84 -4.91
CA VAL A 119 21.77 2.71 -5.82
C VAL A 119 20.68 1.77 -5.30
N ASN A 120 20.59 1.54 -3.99
CA ASN A 120 19.67 0.53 -3.42
C ASN A 120 18.48 1.12 -2.67
N ALA A 121 18.44 2.44 -2.44
CA ALA A 121 17.39 3.07 -1.64
C ALA A 121 16.00 2.84 -2.23
N GLU A 122 15.81 3.12 -3.50
CA GLU A 122 14.53 2.93 -4.19
C GLU A 122 14.06 1.47 -4.17
N PHE A 123 15.00 0.54 -4.34
CA PHE A 123 14.70 -0.89 -4.27
C PHE A 123 14.31 -1.34 -2.86
N GLN A 124 14.98 -0.83 -1.82
CA GLN A 124 14.60 -1.09 -0.43
C GLN A 124 13.21 -0.53 -0.10
N ASP A 125 12.88 0.64 -0.63
CA ASP A 125 11.57 1.24 -0.48
C ASP A 125 10.49 0.43 -1.22
N LEU A 126 10.77 0.01 -2.45
CA LEU A 126 9.88 -0.86 -3.22
C LEU A 126 9.59 -2.17 -2.48
N ILE A 127 10.62 -2.87 -2.00
CA ILE A 127 10.46 -4.13 -1.25
C ILE A 127 9.65 -3.87 0.03
N THR A 128 9.94 -2.78 0.75
CA THR A 128 9.25 -2.49 2.01
C THR A 128 7.77 -2.24 1.76
N ARG A 129 7.41 -1.47 0.73
CA ARG A 129 6.02 -1.22 0.37
C ARG A 129 5.30 -2.44 -0.18
N TYR A 130 5.87 -3.11 -1.19
CA TYR A 130 5.21 -4.21 -1.90
C TYR A 130 5.26 -5.53 -1.14
N CYS A 131 6.45 -6.03 -0.85
CA CYS A 131 6.58 -7.31 -0.19
C CYS A 131 6.00 -7.27 1.22
N TRP A 132 6.48 -6.33 2.03
CA TRP A 132 6.14 -6.26 3.45
C TRP A 132 4.82 -5.54 3.72
N GLY A 133 4.54 -4.44 2.97
CA GLY A 133 3.34 -3.63 3.16
C GLY A 133 2.09 -4.18 2.49
N GLU A 134 2.22 -5.01 1.45
CA GLU A 134 1.07 -5.59 0.74
C GLU A 134 0.97 -7.10 0.92
N VAL A 135 2.03 -7.85 0.59
CA VAL A 135 1.94 -9.32 0.59
C VAL A 135 1.95 -9.89 2.01
N TRP A 136 2.88 -9.46 2.86
CA TRP A 136 3.02 -9.99 4.21
C TRP A 136 1.97 -9.47 5.21
N THR A 137 1.25 -8.41 4.88
CA THR A 137 0.11 -7.89 5.65
C THR A 137 -1.20 -8.61 5.37
N ARG A 138 -1.30 -9.38 4.28
CA ARG A 138 -2.55 -10.07 3.88
C ARG A 138 -2.95 -11.11 4.92
N PRO A 139 -4.26 -11.19 5.27
CA PRO A 139 -4.74 -12.08 6.33
C PRO A 139 -4.83 -13.57 5.92
N GLY A 140 -4.73 -13.89 4.63
CA GLY A 140 -4.97 -15.23 4.10
C GLY A 140 -3.96 -16.31 4.54
N LEU A 141 -2.72 -15.92 4.92
CA LEU A 141 -1.71 -16.85 5.43
C LEU A 141 -1.02 -16.26 6.66
N SER A 142 -0.75 -17.10 7.65
CA SER A 142 0.01 -16.71 8.85
C SER A 142 1.48 -16.37 8.49
N ARG A 143 2.15 -15.60 9.34
CA ARG A 143 3.60 -15.33 9.20
C ARG A 143 4.43 -16.60 9.28
N HIS A 144 4.01 -17.55 10.09
CA HIS A 144 4.59 -18.90 10.17
C HIS A 144 4.56 -19.60 8.80
N THR A 145 3.38 -19.71 8.20
CA THR A 145 3.19 -20.34 6.88
C THR A 145 3.98 -19.61 5.79
N ARG A 146 3.98 -18.26 5.79
CA ARG A 146 4.78 -17.48 4.83
C ARG A 146 6.27 -17.76 4.97
N SER A 147 6.78 -17.94 6.19
CA SER A 147 8.19 -18.27 6.43
C SER A 147 8.57 -19.64 5.84
N LEU A 148 7.74 -20.66 6.02
CA LEU A 148 7.96 -21.98 5.42
C LEU A 148 7.96 -21.94 3.89
N LEU A 149 6.97 -21.24 3.31
CA LEU A 149 6.90 -21.05 1.86
C LEU A 149 8.12 -20.28 1.31
N THR A 150 8.57 -19.24 2.00
CA THR A 150 9.73 -18.46 1.56
C THR A 150 11.01 -19.31 1.63
N ILE A 151 11.18 -20.13 2.65
CA ILE A 151 12.30 -21.09 2.76
C ILE A 151 12.26 -22.05 1.58
N ALA A 152 11.12 -22.67 1.29
CA ALA A 152 10.99 -23.61 0.17
C ALA A 152 11.28 -22.96 -1.19
N MET A 153 10.73 -21.76 -1.45
CA MET A 153 10.95 -21.03 -2.70
C MET A 153 12.41 -20.59 -2.88
N THR A 154 13.04 -20.06 -1.82
CA THR A 154 14.44 -19.59 -1.90
C THR A 154 15.41 -20.76 -2.05
N LEU A 155 15.08 -21.92 -1.48
CA LEU A 155 15.82 -23.17 -1.73
C LEU A 155 15.67 -23.60 -3.20
N ALA A 156 14.45 -23.75 -3.69
CA ALA A 156 14.16 -24.18 -5.06
C ALA A 156 14.79 -23.27 -6.13
N LEU A 157 14.86 -21.97 -5.87
CA LEU A 157 15.44 -20.98 -6.76
C LEU A 157 16.95 -20.77 -6.56
N ASN A 158 17.60 -21.56 -5.69
CA ASN A 158 19.03 -21.46 -5.34
C ASN A 158 19.43 -20.03 -4.90
N ARG A 159 18.60 -19.37 -4.08
CA ARG A 159 18.85 -18.05 -3.51
C ARG A 159 19.48 -18.18 -2.12
N SER A 160 20.78 -18.54 -2.09
CA SER A 160 21.48 -18.95 -0.86
C SER A 160 21.49 -17.90 0.24
N ASP A 161 21.62 -16.61 -0.10
CA ASP A 161 21.70 -15.55 0.91
C ASP A 161 20.34 -15.24 1.50
N GLU A 162 19.30 -15.17 0.67
CA GLU A 162 17.91 -15.05 1.11
C GLU A 162 17.48 -16.27 1.93
N LEU A 163 17.85 -17.47 1.51
CA LEU A 163 17.57 -18.69 2.27
C LEU A 163 18.15 -18.64 3.68
N ARG A 164 19.45 -18.27 3.81
CA ARG A 164 20.09 -18.13 5.12
C ARG A 164 19.40 -17.08 5.98
N LEU A 165 19.01 -15.96 5.40
CA LEU A 165 18.27 -14.89 6.08
C LEU A 165 16.93 -15.44 6.61
N HIS A 166 16.14 -16.07 5.74
CA HIS A 166 14.80 -16.54 6.07
C HIS A 166 14.80 -17.74 7.02
N ILE A 167 15.79 -18.63 6.98
CA ILE A 167 15.97 -19.69 8.00
C ILE A 167 16.19 -19.07 9.39
N ARG A 168 17.04 -18.03 9.50
CA ARG A 168 17.27 -17.34 10.78
C ARG A 168 16.01 -16.63 11.27
N ALA A 169 15.32 -15.93 10.37
CA ALA A 169 14.13 -15.14 10.65
C ALA A 169 12.89 -16.01 10.98
N ALA A 170 12.83 -17.24 10.48
CA ALA A 170 11.68 -18.14 10.69
C ALA A 170 11.39 -18.37 12.18
N ARG A 171 12.40 -18.35 13.05
CA ARG A 171 12.23 -18.48 14.50
C ARG A 171 11.43 -17.33 15.09
N ASN A 172 11.56 -16.11 14.56
CA ASN A 172 10.76 -14.95 15.00
C ASN A 172 9.27 -15.13 14.69
N ASN A 173 8.94 -16.02 13.74
CA ASN A 173 7.60 -16.33 13.29
C ASN A 173 7.06 -17.64 13.86
N GLY A 174 7.71 -18.18 14.89
CA GLY A 174 7.29 -19.40 15.57
C GLY A 174 7.60 -20.71 14.84
N VAL A 175 8.45 -20.69 13.80
CA VAL A 175 8.84 -21.91 13.06
C VAL A 175 9.90 -22.66 13.86
N SER A 176 9.67 -23.93 14.09
CA SER A 176 10.59 -24.85 14.78
C SER A 176 11.71 -25.35 13.83
N ARG A 177 12.76 -25.93 14.43
CA ARG A 177 13.84 -26.59 13.68
C ARG A 177 13.33 -27.79 12.88
N ASP A 178 12.40 -28.54 13.44
CA ASP A 178 11.84 -29.72 12.79
C ASP A 178 10.99 -29.32 11.58
N GLU A 179 10.20 -28.27 11.67
CA GLU A 179 9.44 -27.75 10.54
C GLU A 179 10.34 -27.22 9.42
N ILE A 180 11.46 -26.55 9.76
CA ILE A 180 12.45 -26.16 8.76
C ILE A 180 13.03 -27.39 8.08
N LYS A 181 13.44 -28.41 8.83
CA LYS A 181 13.98 -29.65 8.30
C LYS A 181 12.97 -30.33 7.35
N GLU A 182 11.73 -30.49 7.77
CA GLU A 182 10.68 -31.10 6.96
C GLU A 182 10.39 -30.27 5.69
N THR A 183 10.43 -28.95 5.78
CA THR A 183 10.28 -28.05 4.61
C THR A 183 11.41 -28.26 3.61
N LEU A 184 12.66 -28.38 4.07
CA LEU A 184 13.81 -28.62 3.21
C LEU A 184 13.73 -30.01 2.55
N MET A 185 13.37 -31.04 3.31
CA MET A 185 13.17 -32.40 2.79
C MET A 185 12.06 -32.47 1.75
N HIS A 186 10.94 -31.82 2.04
CA HIS A 186 9.81 -31.77 1.11
C HIS A 186 10.18 -31.02 -0.19
N ALA A 187 10.81 -29.85 -0.07
CA ALA A 187 11.25 -29.07 -1.24
C ALA A 187 12.27 -29.84 -2.10
N ALA A 188 13.20 -30.60 -1.50
CA ALA A 188 14.18 -31.40 -2.23
C ALA A 188 13.49 -32.46 -3.12
N ILE A 189 12.41 -33.07 -2.67
CA ILE A 189 11.68 -34.09 -3.46
C ILE A 189 10.97 -33.42 -4.67
N TYR A 190 10.38 -32.25 -4.51
CA TYR A 190 9.58 -31.61 -5.57
C TYR A 190 10.38 -30.70 -6.49
N CYS A 191 11.52 -30.20 -6.02
CA CYS A 191 12.32 -29.21 -6.77
C CYS A 191 13.67 -29.77 -7.24
N GLY A 192 13.97 -31.02 -6.95
CA GLY A 192 15.26 -31.68 -7.25
C GLY A 192 16.22 -31.67 -6.06
N VAL A 193 17.04 -32.70 -5.98
CA VAL A 193 18.07 -32.89 -4.94
C VAL A 193 19.38 -32.21 -5.39
#